data_a9f78d63e6c685347358076aa9f80457
#
_entry.id   a9f78d63e6c685347358076aa9f80457
#
_cell.length_a   1.000
_cell.length_b   1.000
_cell.length_c   1.000
_cell.angle_alpha   90.00
_cell.angle_beta   90.00
_cell.angle_gamma   90.00
#
_symmetry.space_group_name_H-M   'P 1'
#
loop_
_entity.id
_entity.type
_entity.pdbx_description
1 polymer ?
#
loop_
_entity_poly.entity_id
_entity_poly.type
_entity_poly.pdbx_seq_one_letter_code
_entity_poly.pdbx_strand_id
1 'polypeptide(L)'
;MAEKLTPEKIEEIAKNFEKIQDKKIPIIKGEKETVKLDYGSLDNMRPEDKPKVKAPEKRVLPLIPPSDPRLLMQIAPFIDDTLEQYEFASRKELCEVMYDNMTKYGGLGLSANQIGLPYRMFVMGGHPQIEDGKVRYVFN
;
A
#
# COMPACT_ATOMS: atom_id res chain seq x y z
N MET A 1 11.79 36.41 2.78
CA MET A 1 13.01 36.41 3.63
C MET A 1 12.87 35.32 4.66
N ALA A 2 13.77 34.37 4.67
CA ALA A 2 13.78 33.37 5.71
C ALA A 2 14.26 34.01 7.02
N GLU A 3 13.43 34.05 8.03
CA GLU A 3 13.85 34.43 9.39
C GLU A 3 14.85 33.36 9.88
N LYS A 4 16.03 33.81 10.25
CA LYS A 4 16.99 32.93 10.90
C LYS A 4 16.42 32.48 12.24
N LEU A 5 16.19 31.19 12.40
CA LEU A 5 15.82 30.60 13.68
C LEU A 5 16.90 30.87 14.71
N THR A 6 16.57 31.63 15.75
CA THR A 6 17.48 31.84 16.87
C THR A 6 17.51 30.58 17.75
N PRO A 7 18.63 30.31 18.46
CA PRO A 7 18.72 29.17 19.37
C PRO A 7 17.58 29.10 20.41
N GLU A 8 17.09 30.25 20.87
CA GLU A 8 15.97 30.36 21.81
C GLU A 8 14.65 29.88 21.18
N LYS A 9 14.38 30.19 19.92
CA LYS A 9 13.19 29.70 19.20
C LYS A 9 13.25 28.20 18.95
N ILE A 10 14.43 27.66 18.71
CA ILE A 10 14.63 26.21 18.54
C ILE A 10 14.33 25.47 19.85
N GLU A 11 14.78 25.99 20.99
CA GLU A 11 14.46 25.43 22.31
C GLU A 11 12.97 25.48 22.62
N GLU A 12 12.31 26.58 22.29
CA GLU A 12 10.87 26.73 22.50
C GLU A 12 10.07 25.73 21.63
N ILE A 13 10.46 25.53 20.39
CA ILE A 13 9.85 24.54 19.49
C ILE A 13 10.07 23.12 20.02
N ALA A 14 11.27 22.80 20.52
CA ALA A 14 11.57 21.50 21.12
C ALA A 14 10.71 21.24 22.37
N LYS A 15 10.58 22.20 23.26
CA LYS A 15 9.71 22.11 24.45
C LYS A 15 8.23 21.93 24.09
N ASN A 16 7.77 22.64 23.08
CA ASN A 16 6.40 22.49 22.58
C ASN A 16 6.17 21.13 21.92
N PHE A 17 7.17 20.59 21.26
CA PHE A 17 7.10 19.27 20.64
C PHE A 17 7.04 18.14 21.68
N GLU A 18 7.82 18.23 22.76
CA GLU A 18 7.74 17.29 23.88
C GLU A 18 6.36 17.32 24.55
N LYS A 19 5.81 18.50 24.82
CA LYS A 19 4.47 18.65 25.37
C LYS A 19 3.37 18.06 24.50
N ILE A 20 3.54 18.11 23.17
CA ILE A 20 2.59 17.52 22.23
C ILE A 20 2.70 16.00 22.24
N GLN A 21 3.89 15.44 22.39
CA GLN A 21 4.07 13.99 22.48
C GLN A 21 3.46 13.42 23.76
N ASP A 22 3.66 14.07 24.89
CA ASP A 22 3.08 13.65 26.17
C ASP A 22 1.54 13.69 26.15
N LYS A 23 0.94 14.63 25.44
CA LYS A 23 -0.51 14.70 25.25
C LYS A 23 -1.08 13.63 24.30
N LYS A 24 -0.29 13.16 23.36
CA LYS A 24 -0.73 12.11 22.41
C LYS A 24 -0.81 10.73 23.03
N ILE A 25 0.02 10.41 23.99
CA ILE A 25 0.05 9.11 24.66
C ILE A 25 -1.28 8.75 25.34
N PRO A 26 -1.92 9.65 26.11
CA PRO A 26 -3.25 9.37 26.68
C PRO A 26 -4.36 9.19 25.66
N ILE A 27 -4.33 9.93 24.54
CA ILE A 27 -5.31 9.85 23.45
C ILE A 27 -5.22 8.49 22.76
N ILE A 28 -4.02 7.99 22.50
CA ILE A 28 -3.79 6.66 21.92
C ILE A 28 -4.29 5.54 22.84
N LYS A 29 -4.15 5.69 24.15
CA LYS A 29 -4.70 4.75 25.12
C LYS A 29 -6.23 4.75 25.12
N GLY A 30 -6.85 5.91 25.01
CA GLY A 30 -8.31 6.04 24.87
C GLY A 30 -8.84 5.41 23.59
N GLU A 31 -8.17 5.60 22.47
CA GLU A 31 -8.53 4.97 21.18
C GLU A 31 -8.43 3.44 21.26
N LYS A 32 -7.41 2.90 21.93
CA LYS A 32 -7.29 1.46 22.14
C LYS A 32 -8.41 0.87 22.97
N GLU A 33 -8.89 1.59 23.98
CA GLU A 33 -10.03 1.17 24.79
C GLU A 33 -11.34 1.22 23.99
N THR A 34 -11.53 2.23 23.16
CA THR A 34 -12.69 2.34 22.27
C THR A 34 -12.70 1.20 21.24
N VAL A 35 -11.56 0.87 20.65
CA VAL A 35 -11.41 -0.25 19.73
C VAL A 35 -11.69 -1.58 20.42
N LYS A 36 -11.29 -1.77 21.67
CA LYS A 36 -11.62 -2.98 22.45
C LYS A 36 -13.12 -3.13 22.71
N LEU A 37 -13.82 -2.03 22.94
CA LEU A 37 -15.29 -2.04 23.11
C LEU A 37 -16.00 -2.45 21.81
N ASP A 38 -15.53 -1.98 20.65
CA ASP A 38 -16.06 -2.37 19.35
C ASP A 38 -15.81 -3.85 19.03
N TYR A 39 -14.64 -4.38 19.40
CA TYR A 39 -14.37 -5.82 19.29
C TYR A 39 -15.23 -6.65 20.24
N GLY A 40 -15.48 -6.18 21.44
CA GLY A 40 -16.36 -6.86 22.40
C GLY A 40 -17.80 -6.95 21.91
N SER A 41 -18.30 -5.95 21.22
CA SER A 41 -19.64 -5.96 20.63
C SER A 41 -19.78 -6.91 19.44
N LEU A 42 -18.70 -7.10 18.65
CA LEU A 42 -18.65 -8.05 17.54
C LEU A 42 -18.54 -9.51 18.02
N ASP A 43 -17.84 -9.74 19.11
CA ASP A 43 -17.71 -11.09 19.70
C ASP A 43 -19.02 -11.61 20.30
N ASN A 44 -19.91 -10.71 20.74
CA ASN A 44 -21.23 -11.06 21.27
C ASN A 44 -22.32 -11.21 20.19
N MET A 45 -22.02 -10.92 18.92
CA MET A 45 -22.94 -11.15 17.82
C MET A 45 -23.00 -12.62 17.44
N ARG A 46 -24.19 -13.12 17.17
CA ARG A 46 -24.38 -14.45 16.62
C ARG A 46 -23.61 -14.58 15.29
N PRO A 47 -23.05 -15.74 14.96
CA PRO A 47 -22.31 -15.95 13.71
C PRO A 47 -23.11 -15.55 12.45
N GLU A 48 -24.43 -15.63 12.53
CA GLU A 48 -25.38 -15.29 11.45
C GLU A 48 -25.54 -13.77 11.26
N ASP A 49 -25.39 -12.99 12.34
CA ASP A 49 -25.58 -11.54 12.36
C ASP A 49 -24.27 -10.75 12.14
N LYS A 50 -23.13 -11.45 12.11
CA LYS A 50 -21.84 -10.81 11.80
C LYS A 50 -21.87 -10.28 10.37
N PRO A 51 -21.58 -8.99 10.14
CA PRO A 51 -21.46 -8.48 8.80
C PRO A 51 -20.42 -9.32 8.06
N LYS A 52 -20.84 -10.00 7.00
CA LYS A 52 -19.94 -10.68 6.09
C LYS A 52 -19.05 -9.63 5.46
N VAL A 53 -17.91 -9.36 6.09
CA VAL A 53 -16.86 -8.58 5.47
C VAL A 53 -16.43 -9.42 4.27
N LYS A 54 -16.93 -9.07 3.08
CA LYS A 54 -16.39 -9.63 1.85
C LYS A 54 -14.90 -9.32 1.87
N ALA A 55 -14.08 -10.36 1.91
CA ALA A 55 -12.67 -10.18 1.63
C ALA A 55 -12.58 -9.39 0.32
N PRO A 56 -11.72 -8.37 0.24
CA PRO A 56 -11.58 -7.59 -0.98
C PRO A 56 -11.35 -8.56 -2.13
N GLU A 57 -12.24 -8.53 -3.12
CA GLU A 57 -12.12 -9.38 -4.29
C GLU A 57 -10.75 -9.12 -4.94
N LYS A 58 -9.93 -10.14 -5.00
CA LYS A 58 -8.62 -10.03 -5.63
C LYS A 58 -8.81 -9.61 -7.07
N ARG A 59 -8.27 -8.45 -7.43
CA ARG A 59 -8.33 -7.93 -8.78
C ARG A 59 -7.38 -8.73 -9.69
N VAL A 60 -7.95 -9.63 -10.46
CA VAL A 60 -7.19 -10.44 -11.41
C VAL A 60 -7.30 -9.84 -12.79
N LEU A 61 -6.15 -9.52 -13.37
CA LEU A 61 -6.03 -9.00 -14.73
C LEU A 61 -5.48 -10.06 -15.67
N PRO A 62 -5.98 -10.15 -16.92
CA PRO A 62 -5.49 -11.13 -17.87
C PRO A 62 -4.08 -10.78 -18.36
N LEU A 63 -3.27 -11.81 -18.59
CA LEU A 63 -2.00 -11.63 -19.30
C LEU A 63 -2.24 -11.21 -20.74
N ILE A 64 -1.52 -10.20 -21.18
CA ILE A 64 -1.53 -9.77 -22.56
C ILE A 64 -0.77 -10.80 -23.43
N PRO A 65 -1.30 -11.16 -24.62
CA PRO A 65 -0.60 -12.06 -25.54
C PRO A 65 0.80 -11.53 -25.92
N PRO A 66 1.81 -12.40 -26.09
CA PRO A 66 3.16 -11.97 -26.45
C PRO A 66 3.26 -11.18 -27.76
N SER A 67 2.28 -11.34 -28.65
CA SER A 67 2.19 -10.62 -29.93
C SER A 67 1.54 -9.24 -29.83
N ASP A 68 1.04 -8.85 -28.64
CA ASP A 68 0.37 -7.57 -28.46
C ASP A 68 1.36 -6.40 -28.57
N PRO A 69 1.11 -5.40 -29.45
CA PRO A 69 2.01 -4.28 -29.64
C PRO A 69 2.20 -3.42 -28.39
N ARG A 70 1.28 -3.46 -27.42
CA ARG A 70 1.41 -2.75 -26.15
C ARG A 70 2.64 -3.16 -25.34
N LEU A 71 3.13 -4.38 -25.52
CA LEU A 71 4.35 -4.86 -24.86
C LEU A 71 5.63 -4.21 -25.40
N LEU A 72 5.58 -3.69 -26.61
CA LEU A 72 6.69 -3.02 -27.27
C LEU A 72 6.64 -1.49 -27.15
N MET A 73 5.55 -0.95 -26.62
CA MET A 73 5.41 0.49 -26.44
C MET A 73 6.33 1.01 -25.32
N GLN A 74 6.90 2.18 -25.58
CA GLN A 74 7.63 2.90 -24.53
C GLN A 74 6.64 3.42 -23.49
N ILE A 75 6.86 3.05 -22.22
CA ILE A 75 6.04 3.47 -21.10
C ILE A 75 6.68 4.69 -20.46
N ALA A 76 5.88 5.72 -20.18
CA ALA A 76 6.32 6.90 -19.46
C ALA A 76 6.75 6.54 -18.00
N PRO A 77 7.62 7.35 -17.37
CA PRO A 77 7.94 7.18 -15.95
C PRO A 77 6.69 7.12 -15.07
N PHE A 78 6.77 6.37 -13.99
CA PHE A 78 5.65 6.21 -13.07
C PHE A 78 5.32 7.53 -12.35
N ILE A 79 4.04 7.90 -12.34
CA ILE A 79 3.51 9.08 -11.65
C ILE A 79 2.28 8.64 -10.84
N ASP A 80 2.23 9.00 -9.55
CA ASP A 80 1.11 8.63 -8.66
C ASP A 80 -0.25 9.15 -9.14
N ASP A 81 -0.29 10.30 -9.76
CA ASP A 81 -1.53 10.90 -10.27
C ASP A 81 -2.24 10.04 -11.34
N THR A 82 -1.51 9.10 -11.94
CA THR A 82 -2.09 8.18 -12.93
C THR A 82 -2.79 6.98 -12.30
N LEU A 83 -2.67 6.76 -11.00
CA LEU A 83 -3.29 5.63 -10.30
C LEU A 83 -4.81 5.65 -10.41
N GLU A 84 -5.43 6.81 -10.25
CA GLU A 84 -6.88 6.98 -10.33
C GLU A 84 -7.46 6.59 -11.70
N GLN A 85 -6.71 6.80 -12.77
CA GLN A 85 -7.13 6.46 -14.14
C GLN A 85 -7.39 4.95 -14.33
N TYR A 86 -6.72 4.14 -13.51
CA TYR A 86 -6.84 2.68 -13.53
C TYR A 86 -7.48 2.12 -12.26
N GLU A 87 -8.19 2.99 -11.53
CA GLU A 87 -8.97 2.62 -10.33
C GLU A 87 -8.12 2.06 -9.20
N PHE A 88 -6.91 2.60 -8.99
CA PHE A 88 -6.08 2.31 -7.83
C PHE A 88 -6.13 3.46 -6.85
N ALA A 89 -6.42 3.17 -5.59
CA ALA A 89 -6.43 4.16 -4.52
C ALA A 89 -5.02 4.55 -4.05
N SER A 90 -4.04 3.66 -4.24
CA SER A 90 -2.66 3.88 -3.76
C SER A 90 -1.66 2.98 -4.46
N ARG A 91 -0.36 3.32 -4.34
CA ARG A 91 0.74 2.42 -4.75
C ARG A 91 0.67 1.07 -4.04
N LYS A 92 0.24 1.05 -2.79
CA LYS A 92 0.12 -0.18 -2.02
C LYS A 92 -0.86 -1.15 -2.69
N GLU A 93 -2.03 -0.65 -3.07
CA GLU A 93 -3.04 -1.45 -3.78
C GLU A 93 -2.51 -1.97 -5.11
N LEU A 94 -1.83 -1.13 -5.89
CA LEU A 94 -1.16 -1.55 -7.12
C LEU A 94 -0.15 -2.66 -6.86
N CYS A 95 0.68 -2.54 -5.82
CA CYS A 95 1.64 -3.58 -5.43
C CYS A 95 0.95 -4.90 -5.07
N GLU A 96 -0.14 -4.85 -4.32
CA GLU A 96 -0.94 -6.03 -3.94
C GLU A 96 -1.53 -6.71 -5.19
N VAL A 97 -2.10 -5.95 -6.10
CA VAL A 97 -2.63 -6.46 -7.37
C VAL A 97 -1.52 -7.09 -8.22
N MET A 98 -0.38 -6.45 -8.31
CA MET A 98 0.77 -6.98 -9.04
C MET A 98 1.28 -8.29 -8.45
N TYR A 99 1.39 -8.37 -7.14
CA TYR A 99 1.80 -9.58 -6.43
C TYR A 99 0.80 -10.73 -6.61
N ASP A 100 -0.48 -10.46 -6.44
CA ASP A 100 -1.54 -11.46 -6.61
C ASP A 100 -1.57 -12.03 -8.03
N ASN A 101 -1.40 -11.17 -9.04
CA ASN A 101 -1.34 -11.61 -10.44
C ASN A 101 -0.07 -12.42 -10.73
N MET A 102 1.10 -11.97 -10.25
CA MET A 102 2.35 -12.71 -10.37
C MET A 102 2.22 -14.12 -9.78
N THR A 103 1.67 -14.22 -8.58
CA THR A 103 1.47 -15.50 -7.90
C THR A 103 0.47 -16.39 -8.61
N LYS A 104 -0.62 -15.82 -9.10
CA LYS A 104 -1.64 -16.56 -9.86
C LYS A 104 -1.06 -17.21 -11.11
N TYR A 105 -0.21 -16.51 -11.82
CA TYR A 105 0.42 -17.00 -13.04
C TYR A 105 1.69 -17.83 -12.79
N GLY A 106 2.04 -18.07 -11.52
CA GLY A 106 3.20 -18.89 -11.14
C GLY A 106 4.54 -18.26 -11.53
N GLY A 107 4.59 -16.95 -11.68
CA GLY A 107 5.79 -16.21 -12.08
C GLY A 107 6.70 -15.86 -10.91
N LEU A 108 7.97 -15.64 -11.21
CA LEU A 108 8.97 -15.09 -10.29
C LEU A 108 9.12 -13.58 -10.43
N GLY A 109 8.45 -13.01 -11.42
CA GLY A 109 8.39 -11.59 -11.71
C GLY A 109 7.25 -11.27 -12.66
N LEU A 110 6.75 -10.05 -12.61
CA LEU A 110 5.69 -9.56 -13.46
C LEU A 110 5.85 -8.05 -13.69
N SER A 111 5.86 -7.64 -14.94
CA SER A 111 5.82 -6.22 -15.30
C SER A 111 4.37 -5.77 -15.49
N ALA A 112 4.07 -4.53 -15.13
CA ALA A 112 2.71 -3.99 -15.19
C ALA A 112 2.10 -4.03 -16.61
N ASN A 113 2.90 -3.77 -17.63
CA ASN A 113 2.45 -3.83 -19.02
C ASN A 113 2.03 -5.24 -19.46
N GLN A 114 2.54 -6.30 -18.81
CA GLN A 114 2.13 -7.68 -19.13
C GLN A 114 0.69 -8.00 -18.73
N ILE A 115 0.11 -7.22 -17.84
CA ILE A 115 -1.30 -7.30 -17.44
C ILE A 115 -2.12 -6.09 -17.87
N GLY A 116 -1.65 -5.37 -18.87
CA GLY A 116 -2.37 -4.26 -19.50
C GLY A 116 -2.31 -2.93 -18.77
N LEU A 117 -1.49 -2.80 -17.73
CA LEU A 117 -1.31 -1.55 -17.01
C LEU A 117 -0.11 -0.78 -17.58
N PRO A 118 -0.30 0.45 -18.05
CA PRO A 118 0.77 1.25 -18.66
C PRO A 118 1.64 1.91 -17.59
N TYR A 119 2.09 1.14 -16.62
CA TYR A 119 2.98 1.61 -15.58
C TYR A 119 4.40 1.09 -15.77
N ARG A 120 5.36 1.97 -15.58
CA ARG A 120 6.78 1.62 -15.59
C ARG A 120 7.18 1.08 -14.22
N MET A 121 6.66 -0.11 -13.93
CA MET A 121 6.94 -0.83 -12.70
C MET A 121 6.93 -2.35 -12.93
N PHE A 122 7.59 -3.06 -12.04
CA PHE A 122 7.50 -4.51 -11.97
C PHE A 122 7.63 -5.02 -10.53
N VAL A 123 7.14 -6.23 -10.32
CA VAL A 123 7.30 -7.00 -9.08
C VAL A 123 8.16 -8.22 -9.34
N MET A 124 8.97 -8.61 -8.38
CA MET A 124 9.79 -9.82 -8.45
C MET A 124 10.01 -10.42 -7.07
N GLY A 125 10.27 -11.73 -7.03
CA GLY A 125 10.59 -12.45 -5.80
C GLY A 125 9.46 -13.34 -5.30
N GLY A 126 9.38 -13.53 -3.98
CA GLY A 126 8.39 -14.39 -3.36
C GLY A 126 8.72 -15.90 -3.41
N HIS A 127 9.82 -16.29 -4.03
CA HIS A 127 10.28 -17.68 -4.04
C HIS A 127 11.33 -17.89 -2.95
N PRO A 128 11.24 -18.96 -2.14
CA PRO A 128 12.14 -19.19 -0.99
C PRO A 128 13.64 -19.21 -1.35
N GLN A 129 13.98 -19.60 -2.57
CA GLN A 129 15.37 -19.65 -3.06
C GLN A 129 15.88 -18.28 -3.55
N ILE A 130 15.01 -17.28 -3.63
CA ILE A 130 15.36 -15.93 -4.06
C ILE A 130 15.22 -14.98 -2.88
N GLU A 131 16.32 -14.48 -2.35
CA GLU A 131 16.37 -13.53 -1.23
C GLU A 131 15.43 -13.90 -0.06
N ASP A 132 15.41 -15.18 0.34
CA ASP A 132 14.56 -15.68 1.44
C ASP A 132 13.05 -15.40 1.26
N GLY A 133 12.58 -15.39 0.02
CA GLY A 133 11.19 -15.15 -0.31
C GLY A 133 10.76 -13.69 -0.27
N LYS A 134 11.70 -12.76 -0.21
CA LYS A 134 11.40 -11.33 -0.26
C LYS A 134 10.78 -10.93 -1.60
N VAL A 135 9.80 -10.05 -1.53
CA VAL A 135 9.15 -9.46 -2.70
C VAL A 135 9.66 -8.02 -2.87
N ARG A 136 10.07 -7.69 -4.08
CA ARG A 136 10.52 -6.35 -4.45
C ARG A 136 9.57 -5.74 -5.46
N TYR A 137 9.25 -4.48 -5.26
CA TYR A 137 8.49 -3.65 -6.19
C TYR A 137 9.39 -2.53 -6.68
N VAL A 138 9.55 -2.42 -7.98
CA VAL A 138 10.44 -1.43 -8.60
C VAL A 138 9.58 -0.49 -9.44
N PHE A 139 9.67 0.79 -9.13
CA PHE A 139 9.06 1.88 -9.87
C PHE A 139 10.13 2.71 -10.55
N ASN A 140 9.89 3.16 -11.75
CA ASN A 140 10.84 3.97 -12.53
C ASN A 140 10.12 5.15 -13.20
#